data_193acc78d31815b6e1fbf518d5cbf547
#
_entry.id   193acc78d31815b6e1fbf518d5cbf547
#
_cell.length_a   1.000
_cell.length_b   1.000
_cell.length_c   1.000
_cell.angle_alpha   90.00
_cell.angle_beta   90.00
_cell.angle_gamma   90.00
#
_symmetry.space_group_name_H-M   'P 1'
#
loop_
_entity.id
_entity.type
_entity.pdbx_description
1 polymer ?
#
loop_
_entity_poly.entity_id
_entity_poly.type
_entity_poly.pdbx_seq_one_letter_code
_entity_poly.pdbx_strand_id
1 'polypeptide(L)'
;SSRKKGKYLTLANKKKPLKKQKIRNSEYYDMQLVLDELYAASVKGQRFCNLVELIKRPENIKLAYRNIRKNSGSRTAGVDNKTISDLNKWNENALVAHVQRKLDWYIPNAVRRVEIPKDNGKTRPLGIPTIVDRIVQQCVLQVLEPICEAKFYDHSYGFRPNRSTEHAIARCDQLIQLSHLYYVVDIDIKGFFDNVNHTKLIQQMWEMGIQDKRLLCIIREMLKAPIVLSNGEILHPSKGTPQGGILSPLLSNIVLNELDWWIASQWEWMPMHGNAKYTRLNANGSINRGYQYRLLRESNLKPVFIVRYADDFKLFCRNRKEAFCLYAATTQWLKERLKLDISPEKSKVVNLKRHYSEYLGFKMKAQRKGDKYVVRSHMSDKAQKRVKDQLAKCIKEIQHPKSEQDQRKQIFRYNSIVIGMHNYYRVAT
;
A
#
# COMPACT_ATOMS: atom_id res chain seq x y z
N SER A 1 -7.37 -23.13 69.49
CA SER A 1 -6.88 -23.01 68.15
C SER A 1 -8.00 -22.55 67.22
N SER A 2 -8.06 -21.22 66.95
CA SER A 2 -9.07 -20.60 66.09
C SER A 2 -8.48 -20.27 64.79
N ARG A 3 -8.98 -20.89 63.75
CA ARG A 3 -8.64 -20.58 62.35
C ARG A 3 -9.36 -19.29 61.89
N LYS A 4 -8.61 -18.23 61.67
CA LYS A 4 -9.10 -17.03 60.94
C LYS A 4 -9.37 -17.34 59.47
N LYS A 5 -10.64 -17.27 59.06
CA LYS A 5 -11.05 -17.27 57.64
C LYS A 5 -10.73 -15.90 57.02
N GLY A 6 -9.81 -15.87 56.06
CA GLY A 6 -9.55 -14.69 55.23
C GLY A 6 -10.72 -14.38 54.31
N LYS A 7 -11.26 -13.16 54.37
CA LYS A 7 -12.24 -12.62 53.42
C LYS A 7 -11.54 -12.30 52.12
N TYR A 8 -11.82 -13.06 51.06
CA TYR A 8 -11.47 -12.67 49.70
C TYR A 8 -12.44 -11.57 49.25
N LEU A 9 -11.90 -10.37 49.06
CA LEU A 9 -12.61 -9.27 48.41
C LEU A 9 -12.74 -9.63 46.92
N THR A 10 -13.94 -9.99 46.51
CA THR A 10 -14.32 -10.08 45.09
C THR A 10 -14.35 -8.67 44.50
N LEU A 11 -13.30 -8.31 43.77
CA LEU A 11 -13.29 -7.13 42.92
C LEU A 11 -14.36 -7.33 41.84
N ALA A 12 -15.50 -6.64 41.99
CA ALA A 12 -16.53 -6.57 40.97
C ALA A 12 -15.90 -5.99 39.72
N ASN A 13 -15.76 -6.84 38.69
CA ASN A 13 -15.36 -6.42 37.34
C ASN A 13 -16.37 -5.39 36.80
N LYS A 14 -16.09 -4.10 36.99
CA LYS A 14 -16.80 -3.03 36.30
C LYS A 14 -16.57 -3.25 34.82
N LYS A 15 -17.57 -3.83 34.13
CA LYS A 15 -17.59 -3.89 32.67
C LYS A 15 -17.39 -2.48 32.14
N LYS A 16 -16.25 -2.21 31.50
CA LYS A 16 -16.03 -0.95 30.77
C LYS A 16 -17.22 -0.76 29.83
N PRO A 17 -17.86 0.42 29.81
CA PRO A 17 -18.95 0.66 28.88
C PRO A 17 -18.44 0.42 27.46
N LEU A 18 -19.17 -0.40 26.70
CA LEU A 18 -18.87 -0.65 25.29
C LEU A 18 -18.76 0.71 24.59
N LYS A 19 -17.61 1.00 23.98
CA LYS A 19 -17.43 2.19 23.16
C LYS A 19 -18.54 2.18 22.10
N LYS A 20 -19.35 3.24 22.03
CA LYS A 20 -20.35 3.43 20.96
C LYS A 20 -19.65 3.18 19.64
N GLN A 21 -20.06 2.14 18.92
CA GLN A 21 -19.52 1.82 17.59
C GLN A 21 -19.86 3.00 16.66
N LYS A 22 -18.84 3.64 16.11
CA LYS A 22 -19.04 4.68 15.10
C LYS A 22 -19.42 3.99 13.79
N ILE A 23 -20.57 4.35 13.22
CA ILE A 23 -20.98 3.92 11.88
C ILE A 23 -19.88 4.29 10.89
N ARG A 24 -19.46 3.35 10.04
CA ARG A 24 -18.49 3.59 8.97
C ARG A 24 -19.10 4.52 7.93
N ASN A 25 -18.30 5.30 7.22
CA ASN A 25 -18.83 6.18 6.18
C ASN A 25 -19.54 5.41 5.05
N SER A 26 -19.03 4.23 4.70
CA SER A 26 -19.66 3.33 3.72
C SER A 26 -21.01 2.79 4.16
N GLU A 27 -21.19 2.52 5.45
CA GLU A 27 -22.48 2.13 6.05
C GLU A 27 -23.46 3.32 6.03
N TYR A 28 -22.99 4.53 6.37
CA TYR A 28 -23.81 5.75 6.37
C TYR A 28 -24.39 6.11 4.99
N TYR A 29 -23.68 5.78 3.92
CA TYR A 29 -24.08 6.01 2.54
C TYR A 29 -24.59 4.73 1.83
N ASP A 30 -25.01 3.70 2.56
CA ASP A 30 -25.56 2.43 2.04
C ASP A 30 -24.68 1.73 1.00
N MET A 31 -23.36 1.96 1.06
CA MET A 31 -22.40 1.36 0.15
C MET A 31 -21.74 0.08 0.71
N GLN A 32 -21.80 -0.16 2.03
CA GLN A 32 -21.04 -1.25 2.64
C GLN A 32 -21.43 -2.62 2.09
N LEU A 33 -22.72 -2.93 2.00
CA LEU A 33 -23.20 -4.21 1.46
C LEU A 33 -22.76 -4.41 0.00
N VAL A 34 -22.85 -3.36 -0.82
CA VAL A 34 -22.41 -3.40 -2.22
C VAL A 34 -20.92 -3.72 -2.33
N LEU A 35 -20.08 -3.09 -1.48
CA LEU A 35 -18.65 -3.33 -1.47
C LEU A 35 -18.29 -4.75 -0.99
N ASP A 36 -19.00 -5.26 0.02
CA ASP A 36 -18.83 -6.62 0.53
C ASP A 36 -19.26 -7.68 -0.52
N GLU A 37 -20.35 -7.42 -1.25
CA GLU A 37 -20.80 -8.27 -2.36
C GLU A 37 -19.80 -8.30 -3.51
N LEU A 38 -19.21 -7.14 -3.89
CA LEU A 38 -18.17 -7.08 -4.91
C LEU A 38 -16.92 -7.89 -4.50
N TYR A 39 -16.52 -7.79 -3.24
CA TYR A 39 -15.42 -8.60 -2.70
C TYR A 39 -15.73 -10.09 -2.78
N ALA A 40 -16.90 -10.51 -2.26
CA ALA A 40 -17.32 -11.91 -2.25
C ALA A 40 -17.46 -12.50 -3.66
N ALA A 41 -18.01 -11.73 -4.61
CA ALA A 41 -18.12 -12.10 -6.01
C ALA A 41 -16.74 -12.27 -6.67
N SER A 42 -15.80 -11.36 -6.36
CA SER A 42 -14.43 -11.44 -6.85
C SER A 42 -13.68 -12.64 -6.31
N VAL A 43 -13.84 -12.99 -5.03
CA VAL A 43 -13.28 -14.22 -4.44
C VAL A 43 -13.74 -15.45 -5.20
N LYS A 44 -15.02 -15.49 -5.62
CA LYS A 44 -15.61 -16.58 -6.42
C LYS A 44 -15.17 -16.57 -7.89
N GLY A 45 -14.35 -15.61 -8.32
CA GLY A 45 -13.87 -15.50 -9.69
C GLY A 45 -14.89 -14.94 -10.69
N GLN A 46 -15.93 -14.28 -10.22
CA GLN A 46 -16.91 -13.63 -11.10
C GLN A 46 -16.30 -12.49 -11.91
N ARG A 47 -16.90 -12.23 -13.08
CA ARG A 47 -16.54 -11.14 -13.99
C ARG A 47 -17.50 -9.97 -13.82
N PHE A 48 -16.97 -8.75 -13.95
CA PHE A 48 -17.71 -7.51 -13.72
C PHE A 48 -17.79 -6.69 -15.00
N CYS A 49 -19.00 -6.55 -15.57
CA CYS A 49 -19.23 -5.90 -16.86
C CYS A 49 -19.95 -4.55 -16.76
N ASN A 50 -20.62 -4.24 -15.63
CA ASN A 50 -21.47 -3.06 -15.46
C ASN A 50 -21.07 -2.23 -14.23
N LEU A 51 -19.77 -2.01 -14.04
CA LEU A 51 -19.25 -1.29 -12.88
C LEU A 51 -19.50 0.22 -12.94
N VAL A 52 -19.59 0.80 -14.16
CA VAL A 52 -19.86 2.25 -14.32
C VAL A 52 -21.18 2.64 -13.70
N GLU A 53 -22.20 1.79 -13.75
CA GLU A 53 -23.50 2.09 -13.13
C GLU A 53 -23.40 2.13 -11.59
N LEU A 54 -22.59 1.28 -10.98
CA LEU A 54 -22.29 1.35 -9.54
C LEU A 54 -21.48 2.60 -9.19
N ILE A 55 -20.49 2.94 -10.04
CA ILE A 55 -19.64 4.13 -9.85
C ILE A 55 -20.46 5.41 -9.88
N LYS A 56 -21.50 5.47 -10.74
CA LYS A 56 -22.41 6.61 -10.91
C LYS A 56 -23.50 6.73 -9.84
N ARG A 57 -23.65 5.73 -8.95
CA ARG A 57 -24.68 5.81 -7.89
C ARG A 57 -24.50 7.07 -7.04
N PRO A 58 -25.58 7.78 -6.72
CA PRO A 58 -25.53 8.98 -5.87
C PRO A 58 -24.82 8.71 -4.53
N GLU A 59 -25.06 7.55 -3.92
CA GLU A 59 -24.49 7.11 -2.66
C GLU A 59 -22.94 7.00 -2.76
N ASN A 60 -22.45 6.42 -3.84
CA ASN A 60 -21.02 6.28 -4.11
C ASN A 60 -20.35 7.66 -4.33
N ILE A 61 -21.01 8.55 -5.07
CA ILE A 61 -20.52 9.92 -5.31
C ILE A 61 -20.47 10.74 -4.02
N LYS A 62 -21.50 10.65 -3.19
CA LYS A 62 -21.56 11.33 -1.88
C LYS A 62 -20.47 10.81 -0.94
N LEU A 63 -20.26 9.50 -0.89
CA LEU A 63 -19.19 8.88 -0.14
C LEU A 63 -17.80 9.35 -0.64
N ALA A 64 -17.60 9.40 -1.95
CA ALA A 64 -16.37 9.88 -2.56
C ALA A 64 -16.08 11.35 -2.21
N TYR A 65 -17.08 12.21 -2.33
CA TYR A 65 -16.97 13.61 -1.91
C TYR A 65 -16.57 13.74 -0.44
N ARG A 66 -17.22 12.98 0.46
CA ARG A 66 -16.88 12.98 1.89
C ARG A 66 -15.42 12.54 2.14
N ASN A 67 -14.96 11.51 1.45
CA ASN A 67 -13.59 11.01 1.60
C ASN A 67 -12.57 12.04 1.10
N ILE A 68 -12.81 12.66 -0.05
CA ILE A 68 -11.94 13.73 -0.59
C ILE A 68 -11.94 14.97 0.32
N ARG A 69 -13.10 15.38 0.85
CA ARG A 69 -13.22 16.54 1.74
C ARG A 69 -12.37 16.44 3.00
N LYS A 70 -12.19 15.24 3.55
CA LYS A 70 -11.38 14.99 4.73
C LYS A 70 -9.88 14.95 4.46
N ASN A 71 -9.49 14.81 3.20
CA ASN A 71 -8.09 14.71 2.81
C ASN A 71 -7.42 16.09 2.88
N SER A 72 -6.24 16.19 3.49
CA SER A 72 -5.47 17.44 3.56
C SER A 72 -5.17 18.05 2.19
N GLY A 73 -4.94 17.20 1.17
CA GLY A 73 -4.74 17.62 -0.22
C GLY A 73 -5.97 18.26 -0.88
N SER A 74 -7.18 18.18 -0.29
CA SER A 74 -8.40 18.74 -0.86
C SER A 74 -8.37 20.27 -1.03
N ARG A 75 -7.53 20.95 -0.27
CA ARG A 75 -7.30 22.40 -0.34
C ARG A 75 -6.24 22.82 -1.35
N THR A 76 -5.61 21.87 -2.03
CA THR A 76 -4.62 22.15 -3.09
C THR A 76 -5.32 22.14 -4.43
N ALA A 77 -5.33 23.26 -5.14
CA ALA A 77 -5.99 23.42 -6.43
C ALA A 77 -5.27 22.67 -7.57
N GLY A 78 -6.04 22.19 -8.54
CA GLY A 78 -5.55 21.71 -9.83
C GLY A 78 -5.21 22.85 -10.79
N VAL A 79 -5.30 22.61 -12.09
CA VAL A 79 -5.12 23.63 -13.14
C VAL A 79 -6.27 24.63 -13.22
N ASP A 80 -7.45 24.27 -12.70
CA ASP A 80 -8.67 25.06 -12.68
C ASP A 80 -8.76 26.03 -11.48
N ASN A 81 -7.73 26.06 -10.64
CA ASN A 81 -7.66 26.84 -9.40
C ASN A 81 -8.79 26.57 -8.39
N LYS A 82 -9.58 25.48 -8.58
CA LYS A 82 -10.67 25.09 -7.68
C LYS A 82 -10.19 24.11 -6.61
N THR A 83 -10.80 24.25 -5.44
CA THR A 83 -10.55 23.41 -4.25
C THR A 83 -11.86 22.82 -3.74
N ILE A 84 -11.78 22.02 -2.69
CA ILE A 84 -12.99 21.49 -2.04
C ILE A 84 -13.88 22.60 -1.49
N SER A 85 -13.33 23.75 -1.11
CA SER A 85 -14.10 24.89 -0.59
C SER A 85 -15.09 25.45 -1.62
N ASP A 86 -14.73 25.39 -2.90
CA ASP A 86 -15.59 25.83 -3.99
C ASP A 86 -16.76 24.87 -4.21
N LEU A 87 -16.50 23.56 -4.07
CA LEU A 87 -17.54 22.53 -4.17
C LEU A 87 -18.46 22.49 -2.94
N ASN A 88 -18.00 22.94 -1.77
CA ASN A 88 -18.84 23.04 -0.57
C ASN A 88 -20.02 24.01 -0.74
N LYS A 89 -19.94 24.93 -1.72
CA LYS A 89 -21.03 25.88 -2.05
C LYS A 89 -22.12 25.24 -2.92
N TRP A 90 -21.88 24.06 -3.47
CA TRP A 90 -22.83 23.39 -4.36
C TRP A 90 -23.87 22.63 -3.56
N ASN A 91 -25.08 22.57 -4.08
CA ASN A 91 -26.08 21.63 -3.61
C ASN A 91 -25.59 20.19 -3.88
N GLU A 92 -25.84 19.29 -2.95
CA GLU A 92 -25.40 17.89 -3.04
C GLU A 92 -25.91 17.20 -4.33
N ASN A 93 -27.19 17.44 -4.69
CA ASN A 93 -27.77 16.88 -5.92
C ASN A 93 -27.12 17.47 -7.18
N ALA A 94 -26.75 18.75 -7.17
CA ALA A 94 -26.06 19.39 -8.28
C ALA A 94 -24.65 18.80 -8.46
N LEU A 95 -23.94 18.54 -7.36
CA LEU A 95 -22.63 17.86 -7.40
C LEU A 95 -22.76 16.44 -7.97
N VAL A 96 -23.74 15.66 -7.48
CA VAL A 96 -24.01 14.31 -7.99
C VAL A 96 -24.27 14.33 -9.49
N ALA A 97 -25.21 15.17 -9.95
CA ALA A 97 -25.55 15.28 -11.36
C ALA A 97 -24.35 15.73 -12.23
N HIS A 98 -23.48 16.61 -11.71
CA HIS A 98 -22.26 17.03 -12.40
C HIS A 98 -21.28 15.88 -12.57
N VAL A 99 -21.02 15.10 -11.51
CA VAL A 99 -20.09 13.94 -11.56
C VAL A 99 -20.66 12.84 -12.46
N GLN A 100 -21.98 12.59 -12.43
CA GLN A 100 -22.64 11.63 -13.32
C GLN A 100 -22.46 12.00 -14.79
N ARG A 101 -22.76 13.26 -15.15
CA ARG A 101 -22.54 13.76 -16.53
C ARG A 101 -21.08 13.65 -16.97
N LYS A 102 -20.14 13.94 -16.07
CA LYS A 102 -18.70 13.79 -16.37
C LYS A 102 -18.31 12.31 -16.61
N LEU A 103 -18.93 11.37 -15.92
CA LEU A 103 -18.73 9.93 -16.11
C LEU A 103 -19.40 9.40 -17.38
N ASP A 104 -20.44 10.06 -17.90
CA ASP A 104 -21.09 9.66 -19.15
C ASP A 104 -20.17 9.84 -20.35
N TRP A 105 -19.42 10.93 -20.38
CA TRP A 105 -18.41 11.22 -21.38
C TRP A 105 -17.15 11.75 -20.70
N TYR A 106 -16.31 10.82 -20.23
CA TYR A 106 -15.18 11.21 -19.41
C TYR A 106 -14.02 11.75 -20.24
N ILE A 107 -13.76 13.04 -20.08
CA ILE A 107 -12.56 13.72 -20.56
C ILE A 107 -11.86 14.30 -19.32
N PRO A 108 -10.64 13.84 -18.97
CA PRO A 108 -9.90 14.36 -17.84
C PRO A 108 -9.45 15.80 -18.10
N ASN A 109 -9.45 16.61 -17.04
CA ASN A 109 -8.71 17.86 -17.10
C ASN A 109 -7.21 17.57 -17.00
N ALA A 110 -6.40 18.54 -17.46
CA ALA A 110 -4.96 18.44 -17.30
C ALA A 110 -4.55 18.35 -15.81
N VAL A 111 -3.46 17.66 -15.56
CA VAL A 111 -2.89 17.47 -14.23
C VAL A 111 -1.79 18.51 -14.02
N ARG A 112 -1.86 19.31 -12.95
CA ARG A 112 -0.82 20.28 -12.61
C ARG A 112 0.39 19.59 -11.99
N ARG A 113 1.58 19.75 -12.59
CA ARG A 113 2.84 19.20 -12.09
C ARG A 113 3.43 20.12 -11.02
N VAL A 114 3.87 19.52 -9.89
CA VAL A 114 4.64 20.19 -8.84
C VAL A 114 5.84 19.34 -8.49
N GLU A 115 7.02 19.94 -8.42
CA GLU A 115 8.26 19.27 -8.05
C GLU A 115 8.48 19.38 -6.53
N ILE A 116 8.49 18.24 -5.82
CA ILE A 116 8.75 18.18 -4.37
C ILE A 116 10.21 17.79 -4.14
N PRO A 117 11.00 18.58 -3.41
CA PRO A 117 12.38 18.24 -3.08
C PRO A 117 12.47 16.93 -2.28
N LYS A 118 13.45 16.09 -2.62
CA LYS A 118 13.86 14.92 -1.84
C LYS A 118 15.10 15.24 -1.01
N ASP A 119 15.32 14.49 0.08
CA ASP A 119 16.48 14.62 0.96
C ASP A 119 17.85 14.48 0.24
N ASN A 120 17.88 13.91 -0.95
CA ASN A 120 19.08 13.65 -1.76
C ASN A 120 19.32 14.68 -2.86
N GLY A 121 18.68 15.86 -2.80
CA GLY A 121 18.79 16.93 -3.78
C GLY A 121 18.03 16.69 -5.10
N LYS A 122 17.44 15.52 -5.30
CA LYS A 122 16.53 15.24 -6.44
C LYS A 122 15.12 15.71 -6.13
N THR A 123 14.30 15.88 -7.15
CA THR A 123 12.88 16.19 -6.99
C THR A 123 12.01 14.94 -7.17
N ARG A 124 10.80 15.01 -6.65
CA ARG A 124 9.72 14.06 -6.92
C ARG A 124 8.61 14.81 -7.68
N PRO A 125 8.31 14.40 -8.90
CA PRO A 125 7.21 14.99 -9.64
C PRO A 125 5.87 14.53 -9.03
N LEU A 126 5.06 15.48 -8.57
CA LEU A 126 3.71 15.22 -8.07
C LEU A 126 2.69 15.79 -9.05
N GLY A 127 1.74 14.97 -9.47
CA GLY A 127 0.62 15.41 -10.30
C GLY A 127 -0.60 15.75 -9.43
N ILE A 128 -1.19 16.91 -9.64
CA ILE A 128 -2.36 17.39 -8.92
C ILE A 128 -3.53 17.49 -9.90
N PRO A 129 -4.45 16.49 -9.95
CA PRO A 129 -5.68 16.56 -10.74
C PRO A 129 -6.63 17.64 -10.20
N THR A 130 -7.60 18.09 -10.99
CA THR A 130 -8.66 18.97 -10.51
C THR A 130 -9.47 18.30 -9.39
N ILE A 131 -10.13 19.09 -8.57
CA ILE A 131 -10.89 18.54 -7.44
C ILE A 131 -12.02 17.62 -7.89
N VAL A 132 -12.66 17.93 -9.03
CA VAL A 132 -13.72 17.11 -9.63
C VAL A 132 -13.13 15.78 -10.14
N ASP A 133 -11.99 15.80 -10.84
CA ASP A 133 -11.34 14.58 -11.30
C ASP A 133 -10.89 13.69 -10.13
N ARG A 134 -10.47 14.28 -9.00
CA ARG A 134 -10.20 13.51 -7.76
C ARG A 134 -11.45 12.83 -7.21
N ILE A 135 -12.62 13.48 -7.27
CA ILE A 135 -13.88 12.84 -6.87
C ILE A 135 -14.23 11.69 -7.81
N VAL A 136 -14.08 11.88 -9.13
CA VAL A 136 -14.29 10.80 -10.12
C VAL A 136 -13.34 9.64 -9.86
N GLN A 137 -12.05 9.90 -9.66
CA GLN A 137 -11.07 8.86 -9.30
C GLN A 137 -11.43 8.13 -8.00
N GLN A 138 -11.94 8.87 -7.01
CA GLN A 138 -12.38 8.28 -5.74
C GLN A 138 -13.62 7.40 -5.92
N CYS A 139 -14.57 7.79 -6.77
CA CYS A 139 -15.74 6.95 -7.09
C CYS A 139 -15.30 5.63 -7.75
N VAL A 140 -14.35 5.68 -8.65
CA VAL A 140 -13.77 4.49 -9.31
C VAL A 140 -13.02 3.63 -8.29
N LEU A 141 -12.18 4.26 -7.44
CA LEU A 141 -11.39 3.56 -6.41
C LEU A 141 -12.30 2.75 -5.48
N GLN A 142 -13.38 3.33 -4.96
CA GLN A 142 -14.28 2.69 -3.99
C GLN A 142 -14.89 1.39 -4.54
N VAL A 143 -15.22 1.36 -5.82
CA VAL A 143 -15.80 0.18 -6.47
C VAL A 143 -14.74 -0.84 -6.87
N LEU A 144 -13.56 -0.41 -7.31
CA LEU A 144 -12.50 -1.32 -7.75
C LEU A 144 -11.71 -1.94 -6.59
N GLU A 145 -11.53 -1.21 -5.49
CA GLU A 145 -10.72 -1.65 -4.35
C GLU A 145 -11.16 -3.03 -3.82
N PRO A 146 -12.43 -3.30 -3.49
CA PRO A 146 -12.86 -4.61 -2.99
C PRO A 146 -12.66 -5.72 -4.03
N ILE A 147 -12.85 -5.44 -5.32
CA ILE A 147 -12.63 -6.42 -6.40
C ILE A 147 -11.15 -6.82 -6.46
N CYS A 148 -10.26 -5.84 -6.40
CA CYS A 148 -8.82 -6.04 -6.47
C CYS A 148 -8.27 -6.69 -5.19
N GLU A 149 -8.73 -6.25 -4.01
CA GLU A 149 -8.33 -6.81 -2.72
C GLU A 149 -8.52 -8.33 -2.62
N ALA A 150 -9.60 -8.84 -3.22
CA ALA A 150 -9.88 -10.28 -3.29
C ALA A 150 -8.85 -11.07 -4.13
N LYS A 151 -8.06 -10.40 -4.97
CA LYS A 151 -7.09 -11.00 -5.90
C LYS A 151 -5.63 -10.72 -5.52
N PHE A 152 -5.39 -9.75 -4.64
CA PHE A 152 -4.04 -9.39 -4.26
C PHE A 152 -3.39 -10.45 -3.37
N TYR A 153 -2.12 -10.68 -3.64
CA TYR A 153 -1.30 -11.57 -2.84
C TYR A 153 -1.20 -11.10 -1.36
N ASP A 154 -1.22 -12.05 -0.43
CA ASP A 154 -1.33 -11.77 1.01
C ASP A 154 -0.18 -10.93 1.57
N HIS A 155 1.03 -11.09 1.05
CA HIS A 155 2.23 -10.42 1.56
C HIS A 155 2.63 -9.17 0.76
N SER A 156 1.65 -8.56 0.09
CA SER A 156 1.69 -7.19 -0.41
C SER A 156 0.97 -6.28 0.58
N TYR A 157 1.62 -5.23 1.07
CA TYR A 157 1.14 -4.46 2.22
C TYR A 157 0.90 -2.98 1.92
N GLY A 158 1.59 -2.39 0.94
CA GLY A 158 1.50 -0.97 0.63
C GLY A 158 0.18 -0.57 -0.01
N PHE A 159 -0.37 0.55 0.42
CA PHE A 159 -1.59 1.16 -0.14
C PHE A 159 -2.84 0.25 -0.09
N ARG A 160 -2.89 -0.69 0.83
CA ARG A 160 -4.02 -1.61 1.00
C ARG A 160 -4.74 -1.37 2.31
N PRO A 161 -6.08 -1.51 2.36
CA PRO A 161 -6.84 -1.41 3.60
C PRO A 161 -6.39 -2.48 4.61
N ASN A 162 -6.39 -2.12 5.88
CA ASN A 162 -6.02 -2.99 7.01
C ASN A 162 -4.60 -3.60 6.92
N ARG A 163 -3.73 -3.05 6.10
CA ARG A 163 -2.31 -3.42 5.96
C ARG A 163 -1.43 -2.24 6.39
N SER A 164 -0.25 -2.54 6.92
CA SER A 164 0.67 -1.51 7.42
C SER A 164 2.13 -1.90 7.22
N THR A 165 3.03 -0.95 7.44
CA THR A 165 4.47 -1.19 7.50
C THR A 165 4.84 -2.19 8.58
N GLU A 166 4.14 -2.18 9.73
CA GLU A 166 4.35 -3.12 10.83
C GLU A 166 4.11 -4.57 10.39
N HIS A 167 3.06 -4.83 9.60
CA HIS A 167 2.79 -6.16 9.06
C HIS A 167 3.88 -6.62 8.10
N ALA A 168 4.41 -5.72 7.26
CA ALA A 168 5.51 -6.03 6.35
C ALA A 168 6.81 -6.38 7.11
N ILE A 169 7.15 -5.59 8.14
CA ILE A 169 8.32 -5.84 9.00
C ILE A 169 8.15 -7.16 9.78
N ALA A 170 6.98 -7.38 10.40
CA ALA A 170 6.70 -8.64 11.10
C ALA A 170 6.84 -9.87 10.19
N ARG A 171 6.43 -9.77 8.92
CA ARG A 171 6.64 -10.85 7.94
C ARG A 171 8.12 -11.05 7.63
N CYS A 172 8.89 -9.98 7.47
CA CYS A 172 10.34 -10.09 7.28
C CYS A 172 11.00 -10.79 8.50
N ASP A 173 10.64 -10.37 9.70
CA ASP A 173 11.16 -10.95 10.95
C ASP A 173 10.82 -12.44 11.06
N GLN A 174 9.61 -12.83 10.71
CA GLN A 174 9.18 -14.24 10.65
C GLN A 174 10.04 -15.06 9.68
N LEU A 175 10.28 -14.54 8.47
CA LEU A 175 11.08 -15.23 7.46
C LEU A 175 12.54 -15.39 7.89
N ILE A 176 13.11 -14.39 8.56
CA ILE A 176 14.49 -14.44 9.06
C ILE A 176 14.61 -15.38 10.27
N GLN A 177 13.73 -15.22 11.26
CA GLN A 177 13.87 -15.90 12.54
C GLN A 177 13.32 -17.33 12.54
N LEU A 178 12.15 -17.56 11.94
CA LEU A 178 11.49 -18.86 11.96
C LEU A 178 11.79 -19.70 10.72
N SER A 179 11.90 -19.08 9.54
CA SER A 179 12.19 -19.78 8.29
C SER A 179 13.69 -19.86 8.00
N HIS A 180 14.53 -19.19 8.77
CA HIS A 180 15.99 -19.17 8.64
C HIS A 180 16.50 -18.74 7.25
N LEU A 181 15.79 -17.79 6.61
CA LEU A 181 16.15 -17.24 5.30
C LEU A 181 17.04 -16.01 5.50
N TYR A 182 18.35 -16.20 5.34
CA TYR A 182 19.32 -15.17 5.67
C TYR A 182 19.88 -14.43 4.45
N TYR A 183 19.43 -14.76 3.25
CA TYR A 183 19.77 -14.03 2.04
C TYR A 183 18.55 -13.26 1.55
N VAL A 184 18.77 -11.98 1.29
CA VAL A 184 17.74 -11.07 0.81
C VAL A 184 18.18 -10.48 -0.50
N VAL A 185 17.27 -10.45 -1.47
CA VAL A 185 17.44 -9.74 -2.73
C VAL A 185 16.62 -8.46 -2.62
N ASP A 186 17.31 -7.33 -2.59
CA ASP A 186 16.72 -6.00 -2.63
C ASP A 186 16.69 -5.53 -4.08
N ILE A 187 15.52 -5.21 -4.63
CA ILE A 187 15.36 -4.70 -6.00
C ILE A 187 14.60 -3.39 -5.96
N ASP A 188 15.19 -2.34 -6.54
CA ASP A 188 14.58 -1.02 -6.74
C ASP A 188 14.17 -0.87 -8.21
N ILE A 189 12.89 -0.70 -8.48
CA ILE A 189 12.38 -0.48 -9.83
C ILE A 189 12.63 0.98 -10.23
N LYS A 190 13.29 1.19 -11.37
CA LYS A 190 13.63 2.52 -11.85
C LYS A 190 12.39 3.31 -12.25
N GLY A 191 12.08 4.38 -11.48
CA GLY A 191 10.97 5.28 -11.81
C GLY A 191 9.64 4.56 -12.02
N PHE A 192 9.26 3.65 -11.12
CA PHE A 192 8.13 2.75 -11.30
C PHE A 192 6.86 3.45 -11.79
N PHE A 193 6.40 4.49 -11.06
CA PHE A 193 5.17 5.21 -11.39
C PHE A 193 5.20 5.87 -12.77
N ASP A 194 6.37 6.29 -13.23
CA ASP A 194 6.54 6.97 -14.52
C ASP A 194 6.69 5.98 -15.69
N ASN A 195 6.87 4.69 -15.41
CA ASN A 195 7.15 3.66 -16.43
C ASN A 195 6.05 2.57 -16.53
N VAL A 196 4.95 2.68 -15.82
CA VAL A 196 3.83 1.73 -15.93
C VAL A 196 3.29 1.72 -17.36
N ASN A 197 3.27 0.55 -18.01
CA ASN A 197 2.72 0.38 -19.34
C ASN A 197 1.18 0.36 -19.30
N HIS A 198 0.52 1.33 -19.95
CA HIS A 198 -0.95 1.47 -19.92
C HIS A 198 -1.67 0.26 -20.49
N THR A 199 -1.20 -0.28 -21.63
CA THR A 199 -1.83 -1.44 -22.27
C THR A 199 -1.75 -2.67 -21.38
N LYS A 200 -0.58 -2.92 -20.78
CA LYS A 200 -0.38 -4.04 -19.87
C LYS A 200 -1.26 -3.92 -18.62
N LEU A 201 -1.36 -2.73 -18.03
CA LEU A 201 -2.23 -2.48 -16.89
C LEU A 201 -3.70 -2.78 -17.22
N ILE A 202 -4.22 -2.28 -18.34
CA ILE A 202 -5.61 -2.54 -18.77
C ILE A 202 -5.84 -4.04 -19.02
N GLN A 203 -4.86 -4.74 -19.59
CA GLN A 203 -4.92 -6.19 -19.77
C GLN A 203 -4.97 -6.92 -18.43
N GLN A 204 -4.14 -6.53 -17.47
CA GLN A 204 -4.14 -7.12 -16.12
C GLN A 204 -5.47 -6.89 -15.40
N MET A 205 -6.09 -5.71 -15.52
CA MET A 205 -7.42 -5.45 -15.00
C MET A 205 -8.47 -6.37 -15.61
N TRP A 206 -8.42 -6.58 -16.92
CA TRP A 206 -9.30 -7.50 -17.62
C TRP A 206 -9.14 -8.94 -17.11
N GLU A 207 -7.91 -9.41 -16.93
CA GLU A 207 -7.58 -10.74 -16.42
C GLU A 207 -8.04 -10.93 -14.95
N MET A 208 -8.03 -9.85 -14.16
CA MET A 208 -8.57 -9.85 -12.79
C MET A 208 -10.10 -9.93 -12.73
N GLY A 209 -10.79 -9.87 -13.88
CA GLY A 209 -12.24 -9.94 -13.99
C GLY A 209 -12.95 -8.60 -14.14
N ILE A 210 -12.21 -7.48 -14.22
CA ILE A 210 -12.76 -6.14 -14.48
C ILE A 210 -12.98 -6.02 -15.99
N GLN A 211 -14.16 -6.45 -16.48
CA GLN A 211 -14.45 -6.57 -17.91
C GLN A 211 -15.47 -5.52 -18.41
N ASP A 212 -15.71 -4.48 -17.65
CA ASP A 212 -16.46 -3.31 -18.08
C ASP A 212 -15.63 -2.45 -19.03
N LYS A 213 -15.91 -2.55 -20.34
CA LYS A 213 -15.16 -1.85 -21.40
C LYS A 213 -15.25 -0.33 -21.22
N ARG A 214 -16.40 0.20 -20.78
CA ARG A 214 -16.59 1.63 -20.56
C ARG A 214 -15.70 2.12 -19.41
N LEU A 215 -15.64 1.38 -18.30
CA LEU A 215 -14.75 1.71 -17.20
C LEU A 215 -13.28 1.66 -17.61
N LEU A 216 -12.86 0.65 -18.35
CA LEU A 216 -11.49 0.54 -18.84
C LEU A 216 -11.10 1.69 -19.80
N CYS A 217 -12.06 2.19 -20.60
CA CYS A 217 -11.85 3.42 -21.38
C CYS A 217 -11.67 4.64 -20.47
N ILE A 218 -12.52 4.82 -19.45
CA ILE A 218 -12.40 5.91 -18.48
C ILE A 218 -11.02 5.88 -17.80
N ILE A 219 -10.55 4.72 -17.36
CA ILE A 219 -9.24 4.57 -16.73
C ILE A 219 -8.11 4.89 -17.72
N ARG A 220 -8.24 4.46 -18.98
CA ARG A 220 -7.25 4.80 -20.03
C ARG A 220 -7.15 6.31 -20.26
N GLU A 221 -8.28 7.01 -20.27
CA GLU A 221 -8.29 8.48 -20.38
C GLU A 221 -7.67 9.13 -19.13
N MET A 222 -7.95 8.63 -17.91
CA MET A 222 -7.28 9.10 -16.69
C MET A 222 -5.75 8.97 -16.77
N LEU A 223 -5.24 7.86 -17.33
CA LEU A 223 -3.81 7.61 -17.49
C LEU A 223 -3.16 8.51 -18.54
N LYS A 224 -3.92 8.93 -19.56
CA LYS A 224 -3.48 9.80 -20.65
C LYS A 224 -3.71 11.29 -20.38
N ALA A 225 -4.23 11.64 -19.19
CA ALA A 225 -4.52 13.03 -18.84
C ALA A 225 -3.29 13.92 -19.11
N PRO A 226 -3.42 15.05 -19.83
CA PRO A 226 -2.33 15.97 -20.10
C PRO A 226 -1.71 16.47 -18.79
N ILE A 227 -0.40 16.72 -18.80
CA ILE A 227 0.34 17.20 -17.63
C ILE A 227 0.89 18.60 -17.94
N VAL A 228 0.45 19.58 -17.16
CA VAL A 228 0.96 20.96 -17.26
C VAL A 228 2.16 21.12 -16.34
N LEU A 229 3.30 21.44 -16.89
CA LEU A 229 4.55 21.73 -16.16
C LEU A 229 4.55 23.16 -15.59
N SER A 230 5.50 23.42 -14.69
CA SER A 230 5.66 24.75 -14.08
C SER A 230 6.03 25.86 -15.07
N ASN A 231 6.64 25.50 -16.20
CA ASN A 231 6.96 26.41 -17.31
C ASN A 231 5.78 26.61 -18.30
N GLY A 232 4.62 25.99 -18.05
CA GLY A 232 3.44 26.07 -18.93
C GLY A 232 3.43 25.05 -20.07
N GLU A 233 4.47 24.26 -20.27
CA GLU A 233 4.53 23.19 -21.26
C GLU A 233 3.52 22.08 -20.91
N ILE A 234 2.89 21.48 -21.95
CA ILE A 234 1.93 20.40 -21.81
C ILE A 234 2.55 19.10 -22.31
N LEU A 235 2.63 18.12 -21.44
CA LEU A 235 3.08 16.78 -21.76
C LEU A 235 1.90 15.82 -21.90
N HIS A 236 1.93 14.96 -22.92
CA HIS A 236 0.96 13.88 -23.14
C HIS A 236 1.60 12.54 -22.78
N PRO A 237 1.27 11.93 -21.64
CA PRO A 237 1.92 10.70 -21.19
C PRO A 237 1.46 9.50 -22.03
N SER A 238 2.42 8.73 -22.56
CA SER A 238 2.17 7.43 -23.22
C SER A 238 2.31 6.24 -22.27
N LYS A 239 2.88 6.46 -21.09
CA LYS A 239 3.10 5.49 -20.02
C LYS A 239 3.10 6.20 -18.66
N GLY A 240 3.08 5.42 -17.58
CA GLY A 240 3.11 5.92 -16.21
C GLY A 240 1.73 6.15 -15.62
N THR A 241 1.72 6.31 -14.31
CA THR A 241 0.54 6.72 -13.53
C THR A 241 0.86 8.04 -12.84
N PRO A 242 -0.07 9.02 -12.81
CA PRO A 242 0.20 10.30 -12.17
C PRO A 242 0.55 10.11 -10.69
N GLN A 243 1.78 10.45 -10.27
CA GLN A 243 2.14 10.45 -8.85
C GLN A 243 1.31 11.52 -8.14
N GLY A 244 0.42 11.07 -7.21
CA GLY A 244 -0.54 11.95 -6.53
C GLY A 244 -1.98 11.81 -7.00
N GLY A 245 -2.25 11.05 -8.05
CA GLY A 245 -3.61 10.62 -8.40
C GLY A 245 -4.19 9.68 -7.34
N ILE A 246 -5.47 9.83 -7.06
CA ILE A 246 -6.18 9.02 -6.04
C ILE A 246 -6.18 7.53 -6.39
N LEU A 247 -6.30 7.20 -7.68
CA LEU A 247 -6.35 5.82 -8.17
C LEU A 247 -4.96 5.18 -8.34
N SER A 248 -3.90 5.99 -8.46
CA SER A 248 -2.54 5.50 -8.77
C SER A 248 -2.00 4.44 -7.82
N PRO A 249 -2.23 4.50 -6.49
CA PRO A 249 -1.81 3.44 -5.57
C PRO A 249 -2.44 2.07 -5.86
N LEU A 250 -3.74 2.04 -6.17
CA LEU A 250 -4.44 0.80 -6.56
C LEU A 250 -3.89 0.25 -7.87
N LEU A 251 -3.74 1.11 -8.89
CA LEU A 251 -3.21 0.71 -10.20
C LEU A 251 -1.79 0.16 -10.10
N SER A 252 -0.95 0.74 -9.23
CA SER A 252 0.40 0.24 -8.96
C SER A 252 0.39 -1.16 -8.36
N ASN A 253 -0.53 -1.42 -7.43
CA ASN A 253 -0.70 -2.75 -6.86
C ASN A 253 -1.21 -3.77 -7.88
N ILE A 254 -2.10 -3.38 -8.80
CA ILE A 254 -2.55 -4.26 -9.91
C ILE A 254 -1.37 -4.68 -10.77
N VAL A 255 -0.51 -3.73 -11.17
CA VAL A 255 0.67 -4.03 -12.00
C VAL A 255 1.61 -5.02 -11.32
N LEU A 256 1.94 -4.80 -10.06
CA LEU A 256 2.91 -5.63 -9.34
C LEU A 256 2.32 -6.91 -8.74
N ASN A 257 0.99 -7.07 -8.70
CA ASN A 257 0.35 -8.30 -8.26
C ASN A 257 0.76 -9.52 -9.11
N GLU A 258 1.04 -9.31 -10.40
CA GLU A 258 1.53 -10.38 -11.28
C GLU A 258 2.94 -10.85 -10.86
N LEU A 259 3.81 -9.93 -10.41
CA LEU A 259 5.10 -10.25 -9.82
C LEU A 259 4.94 -11.05 -8.52
N ASP A 260 4.04 -10.60 -7.65
CA ASP A 260 3.79 -11.26 -6.37
C ASP A 260 3.38 -12.72 -6.57
N TRP A 261 2.40 -12.96 -7.44
CA TRP A 261 1.93 -14.31 -7.75
C TRP A 261 2.96 -15.15 -8.51
N TRP A 262 3.75 -14.54 -9.40
CA TRP A 262 4.84 -15.24 -10.07
C TRP A 262 5.86 -15.77 -9.06
N ILE A 263 6.32 -14.95 -8.12
CA ILE A 263 7.25 -15.40 -7.05
C ILE A 263 6.57 -16.44 -6.14
N ALA A 264 5.34 -16.19 -5.71
CA ALA A 264 4.61 -17.12 -4.83
C ALA A 264 4.39 -18.49 -5.49
N SER A 265 4.17 -18.55 -6.81
CA SER A 265 4.00 -19.80 -7.56
C SER A 265 5.28 -20.64 -7.65
N GLN A 266 6.47 -20.05 -7.43
CA GLN A 266 7.74 -20.80 -7.47
C GLN A 266 7.93 -21.68 -6.24
N TRP A 267 7.28 -21.35 -5.12
CA TRP A 267 7.43 -22.07 -3.86
C TRP A 267 6.16 -22.11 -3.02
N GLU A 268 5.67 -20.98 -2.53
CA GLU A 268 4.64 -20.91 -1.49
C GLU A 268 3.26 -21.39 -1.98
N TRP A 269 2.94 -21.12 -3.25
CA TRP A 269 1.68 -21.46 -3.90
C TRP A 269 1.88 -22.34 -5.14
N MET A 270 2.86 -23.23 -5.08
CA MET A 270 3.00 -24.20 -6.16
C MET A 270 1.72 -24.99 -6.42
N PRO A 271 1.53 -25.55 -7.66
CA PRO A 271 0.36 -26.33 -8.07
C PRO A 271 0.09 -27.62 -7.27
N MET A 272 0.66 -27.77 -6.08
CA MET A 272 0.27 -28.77 -5.10
C MET A 272 -1.05 -28.42 -4.39
N HIS A 273 -1.47 -27.15 -4.48
CA HIS A 273 -2.77 -26.69 -4.01
C HIS A 273 -3.90 -27.29 -4.88
N GLY A 274 -4.85 -27.98 -4.22
CA GLY A 274 -5.94 -28.64 -4.90
C GLY A 274 -5.67 -30.11 -5.31
N ASN A 275 -4.41 -30.58 -5.23
CA ASN A 275 -4.13 -32.00 -5.42
C ASN A 275 -4.32 -32.74 -4.09
N ALA A 276 -5.30 -33.66 -4.04
CA ALA A 276 -5.62 -34.42 -2.84
C ALA A 276 -4.43 -35.17 -2.24
N LYS A 277 -3.46 -35.59 -3.07
CA LYS A 277 -2.23 -36.27 -2.63
C LYS A 277 -1.36 -35.40 -1.71
N TYR A 278 -1.39 -34.08 -1.89
CA TYR A 278 -0.55 -33.13 -1.16
C TYR A 278 -1.34 -32.26 -0.18
N THR A 279 -2.65 -32.42 -0.11
CA THR A 279 -3.51 -31.63 0.76
C THR A 279 -3.97 -32.47 1.95
N ARG A 280 -3.63 -32.02 3.16
CA ARG A 280 -4.19 -32.51 4.43
C ARG A 280 -5.01 -31.43 5.08
N LEU A 281 -6.12 -31.82 5.67
CA LEU A 281 -6.94 -30.90 6.45
C LEU A 281 -6.60 -31.04 7.95
N ASN A 282 -6.68 -29.93 8.67
CA ASN A 282 -6.70 -29.90 10.13
C ASN A 282 -8.08 -30.37 10.63
N ALA A 283 -8.21 -30.63 11.92
CA ALA A 283 -9.48 -31.06 12.53
C ALA A 283 -10.63 -30.04 12.33
N ASN A 284 -10.32 -28.77 12.13
CA ASN A 284 -11.29 -27.70 11.84
C ASN A 284 -11.59 -27.51 10.34
N GLY A 285 -11.19 -28.43 9.48
CA GLY A 285 -11.41 -28.37 8.03
C GLY A 285 -10.49 -27.44 7.25
N SER A 286 -9.61 -26.67 7.90
CA SER A 286 -8.64 -25.83 7.22
C SER A 286 -7.47 -26.62 6.63
N ILE A 287 -6.86 -26.12 5.55
CA ILE A 287 -5.68 -26.74 4.94
C ILE A 287 -4.48 -26.71 5.89
N ASN A 288 -3.85 -27.87 6.10
CA ASN A 288 -2.62 -27.98 6.89
C ASN A 288 -1.42 -27.50 6.09
N ARG A 289 -1.13 -26.21 6.18
CA ARG A 289 0.02 -25.59 5.50
C ARG A 289 1.37 -26.13 6.01
N GLY A 290 1.45 -26.52 7.27
CA GLY A 290 2.67 -27.12 7.84
C GLY A 290 3.07 -28.42 7.12
N TYR A 291 2.10 -29.25 6.77
CA TYR A 291 2.32 -30.45 5.97
C TYR A 291 2.81 -30.11 4.55
N GLN A 292 2.20 -29.14 3.90
CA GLN A 292 2.61 -28.68 2.57
C GLN A 292 4.05 -28.12 2.59
N TYR A 293 4.40 -27.29 3.57
CA TYR A 293 5.76 -26.79 3.72
C TYR A 293 6.80 -27.88 4.00
N ARG A 294 6.41 -28.96 4.68
CA ARG A 294 7.28 -30.12 4.89
C ARG A 294 7.58 -30.79 3.56
N LEU A 295 6.57 -31.09 2.76
CA LEU A 295 6.74 -31.70 1.42
C LEU A 295 7.57 -30.82 0.48
N LEU A 296 7.34 -29.50 0.49
CA LEU A 296 8.15 -28.56 -0.27
C LEU A 296 9.62 -28.60 0.13
N ARG A 297 9.93 -28.72 1.42
CA ARG A 297 11.32 -28.83 1.92
C ARG A 297 12.01 -30.13 1.49
N GLU A 298 11.26 -31.21 1.36
CA GLU A 298 11.74 -32.51 0.88
C GLU A 298 11.93 -32.52 -0.66
N SER A 299 11.36 -31.55 -1.37
CA SER A 299 11.47 -31.41 -2.82
C SER A 299 12.77 -30.71 -3.25
N ASN A 300 13.09 -30.79 -4.56
CA ASN A 300 14.23 -30.08 -5.17
C ASN A 300 13.99 -28.59 -5.38
N LEU A 301 12.80 -28.09 -5.04
CA LEU A 301 12.45 -26.68 -5.17
C LEU A 301 13.16 -25.83 -4.14
N LYS A 302 13.42 -24.58 -4.49
CA LYS A 302 14.14 -23.65 -3.64
C LYS A 302 13.17 -22.69 -2.95
N PRO A 303 13.22 -22.56 -1.60
CA PRO A 303 12.33 -21.65 -0.88
C PRO A 303 12.60 -20.21 -1.29
N VAL A 304 11.55 -19.55 -1.76
CA VAL A 304 11.53 -18.11 -2.04
C VAL A 304 10.23 -17.49 -1.55
N PHE A 305 10.36 -16.32 -0.92
CA PHE A 305 9.23 -15.55 -0.42
C PHE A 305 9.40 -14.08 -0.77
N ILE A 306 8.31 -13.44 -1.16
CA ILE A 306 8.28 -12.00 -1.40
C ILE A 306 7.58 -11.28 -0.24
N VAL A 307 8.11 -10.12 0.15
CA VAL A 307 7.45 -9.15 1.01
C VAL A 307 7.49 -7.82 0.29
N ARG A 308 6.32 -7.28 -0.08
CA ARG A 308 6.21 -6.05 -0.87
C ARG A 308 5.42 -4.96 -0.15
N TYR A 309 5.91 -3.75 -0.25
CA TYR A 309 5.22 -2.53 0.16
C TYR A 309 5.26 -1.50 -0.98
N ALA A 310 4.19 -1.38 -1.73
CA ALA A 310 4.12 -0.60 -2.98
C ALA A 310 5.14 -1.11 -4.02
N ASP A 311 6.07 -0.27 -4.46
CA ASP A 311 7.17 -0.59 -5.38
C ASP A 311 8.45 -1.08 -4.68
N ASP A 312 8.52 -0.98 -3.36
CA ASP A 312 9.63 -1.50 -2.56
C ASP A 312 9.36 -2.95 -2.13
N PHE A 313 10.22 -3.89 -2.53
CA PHE A 313 10.03 -5.29 -2.19
C PHE A 313 11.36 -6.02 -1.93
N LYS A 314 11.23 -7.10 -1.17
CA LYS A 314 12.35 -7.98 -0.82
C LYS A 314 11.99 -9.42 -1.13
N LEU A 315 12.99 -10.16 -1.69
CA LEU A 315 12.90 -11.61 -1.87
C LEU A 315 13.80 -12.28 -0.85
N PHE A 316 13.24 -13.22 -0.12
CA PHE A 316 13.97 -14.00 0.91
C PHE A 316 14.27 -15.39 0.39
N CYS A 317 15.53 -15.83 0.54
CA CYS A 317 15.96 -17.17 0.15
C CYS A 317 17.05 -17.72 1.09
N ARG A 318 17.45 -18.96 0.87
CA ARG A 318 18.26 -19.71 1.84
C ARG A 318 19.76 -19.44 1.70
N ASN A 319 20.27 -19.36 0.49
CA ASN A 319 21.71 -19.27 0.23
C ASN A 319 22.07 -18.26 -0.88
N ARG A 320 23.39 -18.02 -1.01
CA ARG A 320 23.93 -17.02 -1.94
C ARG A 320 23.61 -17.34 -3.41
N LYS A 321 23.78 -18.62 -3.81
CA LYS A 321 23.55 -19.03 -5.21
C LYS A 321 22.10 -18.78 -5.63
N GLU A 322 21.14 -19.18 -4.78
CA GLU A 322 19.71 -18.93 -5.00
C GLU A 322 19.42 -17.44 -5.11
N ALA A 323 20.03 -16.59 -4.24
CA ALA A 323 19.81 -15.15 -4.27
C ALA A 323 20.26 -14.50 -5.59
N PHE A 324 21.42 -14.89 -6.13
CA PHE A 324 21.88 -14.36 -7.42
C PHE A 324 21.02 -14.86 -8.59
N CYS A 325 20.58 -16.13 -8.57
CA CYS A 325 19.65 -16.64 -9.56
C CYS A 325 18.31 -15.90 -9.52
N LEU A 326 17.77 -15.64 -8.31
CA LEU A 326 16.55 -14.86 -8.13
C LEU A 326 16.70 -13.41 -8.60
N TYR A 327 17.82 -12.77 -8.29
CA TYR A 327 18.11 -11.42 -8.76
C TYR A 327 18.06 -11.35 -10.29
N ALA A 328 18.78 -12.25 -10.98
CA ALA A 328 18.82 -12.30 -12.43
C ALA A 328 17.42 -12.60 -13.03
N ALA A 329 16.76 -13.65 -12.54
CA ALA A 329 15.45 -14.07 -13.03
C ALA A 329 14.38 -12.97 -12.82
N THR A 330 14.36 -12.33 -11.65
CA THR A 330 13.40 -11.26 -11.36
C THR A 330 13.65 -10.02 -12.21
N THR A 331 14.93 -9.66 -12.41
CA THR A 331 15.30 -8.53 -13.29
C THR A 331 14.83 -8.78 -14.72
N GLN A 332 15.12 -9.97 -15.25
CA GLN A 332 14.68 -10.36 -16.60
C GLN A 332 13.15 -10.39 -16.70
N TRP A 333 12.48 -10.97 -15.74
CA TRP A 333 11.02 -11.06 -15.71
C TRP A 333 10.35 -9.67 -15.69
N LEU A 334 10.84 -8.75 -14.85
CA LEU A 334 10.34 -7.36 -14.80
C LEU A 334 10.47 -6.67 -16.17
N LYS A 335 11.63 -6.85 -16.82
CA LYS A 335 11.90 -6.26 -18.13
C LYS A 335 11.02 -6.85 -19.24
N GLU A 336 10.93 -8.16 -19.30
CA GLU A 336 10.20 -8.86 -20.37
C GLU A 336 8.70 -8.79 -20.17
N ARG A 337 8.21 -9.01 -18.95
CA ARG A 337 6.79 -9.15 -18.66
C ARG A 337 6.10 -7.82 -18.36
N LEU A 338 6.70 -6.96 -17.56
CA LEU A 338 6.13 -5.68 -17.15
C LEU A 338 6.73 -4.46 -17.90
N LYS A 339 7.78 -4.66 -18.70
CA LYS A 339 8.52 -3.60 -19.39
C LYS A 339 9.10 -2.57 -18.42
N LEU A 340 9.56 -3.04 -17.25
CA LEU A 340 10.13 -2.26 -16.17
C LEU A 340 11.62 -2.59 -16.01
N ASP A 341 12.45 -1.56 -15.92
CA ASP A 341 13.88 -1.68 -15.62
C ASP A 341 14.13 -1.51 -14.12
N ILE A 342 15.19 -2.13 -13.61
CA ILE A 342 15.66 -1.94 -12.24
C ILE A 342 16.71 -0.83 -12.16
N SER A 343 16.99 -0.33 -10.95
CA SER A 343 18.12 0.55 -10.62
C SER A 343 19.29 -0.31 -10.11
N PRO A 344 20.28 -0.67 -10.93
CA PRO A 344 21.37 -1.57 -10.51
C PRO A 344 22.16 -1.04 -9.32
N GLU A 345 22.33 0.29 -9.23
CA GLU A 345 23.05 0.96 -8.16
C GLU A 345 22.38 0.87 -6.79
N LYS A 346 21.06 0.57 -6.77
CA LYS A 346 20.28 0.41 -5.53
C LYS A 346 19.89 -1.04 -5.28
N SER A 347 19.95 -1.88 -6.31
CA SER A 347 19.57 -3.29 -6.21
C SER A 347 20.77 -4.13 -5.79
N LYS A 348 20.59 -5.03 -4.81
CA LYS A 348 21.70 -5.80 -4.23
C LYS A 348 21.23 -7.10 -3.59
N VAL A 349 22.17 -8.04 -3.47
CA VAL A 349 22.01 -9.27 -2.67
C VAL A 349 22.70 -9.07 -1.31
N VAL A 350 21.98 -9.28 -0.23
CA VAL A 350 22.45 -9.06 1.14
C VAL A 350 22.45 -10.37 1.95
N ASN A 351 23.57 -10.67 2.61
CA ASN A 351 23.64 -11.71 3.63
C ASN A 351 23.37 -11.09 5.00
N LEU A 352 22.19 -11.33 5.56
CA LEU A 352 21.74 -10.76 6.84
C LEU A 352 22.59 -11.19 8.05
N LYS A 353 23.34 -12.29 7.98
CA LYS A 353 24.28 -12.66 9.05
C LYS A 353 25.50 -11.73 9.11
N ARG A 354 25.82 -11.05 8.01
CA ARG A 354 27.00 -10.17 7.91
C ARG A 354 26.62 -8.70 7.83
N HIS A 355 25.57 -8.35 7.06
CA HIS A 355 25.19 -6.98 6.74
C HIS A 355 23.74 -6.70 7.08
N TYR A 356 23.43 -5.43 7.34
CA TYR A 356 22.05 -4.97 7.47
C TYR A 356 21.41 -4.83 6.08
N SER A 357 20.13 -5.18 5.98
CA SER A 357 19.25 -4.77 4.88
C SER A 357 18.28 -3.72 5.39
N GLU A 358 18.10 -2.64 4.62
CA GLU A 358 17.17 -1.56 4.96
C GLU A 358 15.83 -1.80 4.26
N TYR A 359 14.73 -1.58 4.99
CA TYR A 359 13.36 -1.68 4.49
C TYR A 359 12.43 -0.78 5.27
N LEU A 360 11.66 0.07 4.57
CA LEU A 360 10.66 0.95 5.18
C LEU A 360 11.19 1.78 6.37
N GLY A 361 12.41 2.25 6.29
CA GLY A 361 13.04 3.02 7.37
C GLY A 361 13.60 2.20 8.53
N PHE A 362 13.51 0.87 8.46
CA PHE A 362 14.18 -0.06 9.38
C PHE A 362 15.43 -0.64 8.75
N LYS A 363 16.42 -0.98 9.57
CA LYS A 363 17.57 -1.84 9.21
C LYS A 363 17.47 -3.14 9.98
N MET A 364 17.58 -4.27 9.27
CA MET A 364 17.40 -5.61 9.83
C MET A 364 18.65 -6.45 9.61
N LYS A 365 19.03 -7.25 10.60
CA LYS A 365 20.16 -8.19 10.57
C LYS A 365 19.84 -9.43 11.39
N ALA A 366 20.38 -10.58 11.00
CA ALA A 366 20.35 -11.80 11.80
C ALA A 366 21.61 -11.82 12.70
N GLN A 367 21.42 -11.64 14.00
CA GLN A 367 22.50 -11.64 15.00
C GLN A 367 22.53 -12.97 15.74
N ARG A 368 23.73 -13.52 15.97
CA ARG A 368 23.90 -14.74 16.75
C ARG A 368 23.63 -14.46 18.24
N LYS A 369 22.80 -15.30 18.88
CA LYS A 369 22.53 -15.29 20.30
C LYS A 369 22.55 -16.74 20.80
N GLY A 370 23.68 -17.13 21.41
CA GLY A 370 23.95 -18.55 21.72
C GLY A 370 24.02 -19.35 20.42
N ASP A 371 23.25 -20.43 20.33
CA ASP A 371 23.19 -21.31 19.17
C ASP A 371 22.20 -20.92 18.10
N LYS A 372 21.47 -19.82 18.31
CA LYS A 372 20.42 -19.36 17.42
C LYS A 372 20.76 -18.00 16.80
N TYR A 373 20.17 -17.75 15.63
CA TYR A 373 20.15 -16.42 15.05
C TYR A 373 18.79 -15.77 15.39
N VAL A 374 18.85 -14.55 15.91
CA VAL A 374 17.68 -13.73 16.20
C VAL A 374 17.70 -12.52 15.30
N VAL A 375 16.51 -12.06 14.93
CA VAL A 375 16.38 -10.80 14.18
C VAL A 375 16.73 -9.64 15.12
N ARG A 376 17.46 -8.68 14.58
CA ARG A 376 17.66 -7.35 15.17
C ARG A 376 17.20 -6.32 14.15
N SER A 377 16.16 -5.60 14.50
CA SER A 377 15.62 -4.52 13.69
C SER A 377 15.71 -3.20 14.46
N HIS A 378 16.23 -2.17 13.79
CA HIS A 378 16.40 -0.84 14.34
C HIS A 378 15.94 0.19 13.31
N MET A 379 15.70 1.42 13.77
CA MET A 379 15.55 2.56 12.88
C MET A 379 16.80 2.68 12.00
N SER A 380 16.63 2.89 10.68
CA SER A 380 17.75 3.09 9.76
C SER A 380 18.51 4.39 10.09
N ASP A 381 19.81 4.44 9.79
CA ASP A 381 20.67 5.58 10.14
C ASP A 381 20.17 6.86 9.46
N LYS A 382 19.70 6.76 8.22
CA LYS A 382 19.06 7.86 7.49
C LYS A 382 17.81 8.38 8.20
N ALA A 383 16.95 7.48 8.67
CA ALA A 383 15.73 7.85 9.39
C ALA A 383 16.06 8.48 10.74
N GLN A 384 17.05 7.95 11.47
CA GLN A 384 17.52 8.53 12.73
C GLN A 384 18.03 9.97 12.53
N LYS A 385 18.88 10.19 11.53
CA LYS A 385 19.40 11.53 11.21
C LYS A 385 18.26 12.49 10.92
N ARG A 386 17.33 12.12 10.04
CA ARG A 386 16.17 12.95 9.68
C ARG A 386 15.34 13.35 10.90
N VAL A 387 15.03 12.41 11.79
CA VAL A 387 14.24 12.68 13.01
C VAL A 387 15.02 13.61 13.94
N LYS A 388 16.32 13.36 14.17
CA LYS A 388 17.19 14.23 14.97
C LYS A 388 17.22 15.68 14.44
N ASP A 389 17.39 15.84 13.13
CA ASP A 389 17.42 17.16 12.48
C ASP A 389 16.07 17.88 12.62
N GLN A 390 14.94 17.16 12.47
CA GLN A 390 13.61 17.73 12.66
C GLN A 390 13.36 18.17 14.10
N LEU A 391 13.74 17.33 15.09
CA LEU A 391 13.60 17.67 16.51
C LEU A 391 14.49 18.83 16.90
N ALA A 392 15.76 18.83 16.46
CA ALA A 392 16.68 19.96 16.71
C ALA A 392 16.15 21.28 16.16
N LYS A 393 15.55 21.26 14.95
CA LYS A 393 14.89 22.43 14.37
C LYS A 393 13.72 22.90 15.23
N CYS A 394 12.83 21.99 15.68
CA CYS A 394 11.72 22.35 16.55
C CYS A 394 12.20 22.93 17.88
N ILE A 395 13.27 22.38 18.49
CA ILE A 395 13.84 22.89 19.75
C ILE A 395 14.33 24.34 19.56
N LYS A 396 15.08 24.65 18.49
CA LYS A 396 15.52 26.02 18.19
C LYS A 396 14.35 26.99 18.03
N GLU A 397 13.28 26.56 17.32
CA GLU A 397 12.08 27.37 17.13
C GLU A 397 11.28 27.56 18.44
N ILE A 398 11.35 26.62 19.40
CA ILE A 398 10.76 26.75 20.75
C ILE A 398 11.57 27.70 21.63
N GLN A 399 12.91 27.67 21.51
CA GLN A 399 13.80 28.54 22.29
C GLN A 399 13.76 30.00 21.83
N HIS A 400 13.52 30.23 20.53
CA HIS A 400 13.48 31.56 19.92
C HIS A 400 12.16 31.75 19.15
N PRO A 401 11.02 31.81 19.85
CA PRO A 401 9.71 31.91 19.21
C PRO A 401 9.45 33.32 18.68
N LYS A 402 8.75 33.42 17.56
CA LYS A 402 8.29 34.73 17.02
C LYS A 402 7.12 35.30 17.83
N SER A 403 6.35 34.45 18.49
CA SER A 403 5.23 34.80 19.36
C SER A 403 4.92 33.60 20.27
N GLU A 404 4.14 33.83 21.32
CA GLU A 404 3.66 32.77 22.21
C GLU A 404 2.84 31.70 21.44
N GLN A 405 2.03 32.14 20.47
CA GLN A 405 1.25 31.23 19.62
C GLN A 405 2.17 30.35 18.76
N ASP A 406 3.24 30.90 18.22
CA ASP A 406 4.24 30.14 17.45
C ASP A 406 4.95 29.12 18.35
N GLN A 407 5.34 29.49 19.56
CA GLN A 407 5.95 28.59 20.54
C GLN A 407 5.04 27.38 20.84
N ARG A 408 3.76 27.61 21.15
CA ARG A 408 2.77 26.54 21.39
C ARG A 408 2.64 25.61 20.17
N LYS A 409 2.64 26.16 18.96
CA LYS A 409 2.61 25.40 17.72
C LYS A 409 3.84 24.50 17.54
N GLN A 410 5.04 25.01 17.85
CA GLN A 410 6.27 24.22 17.74
C GLN A 410 6.37 23.14 18.82
N ILE A 411 5.89 23.38 20.04
CA ILE A 411 5.76 22.36 21.09
C ILE A 411 4.82 21.24 20.65
N PHE A 412 3.67 21.61 20.08
CA PHE A 412 2.74 20.59 19.54
C PHE A 412 3.35 19.77 18.41
N ARG A 413 4.11 20.44 17.50
CA ARG A 413 4.84 19.77 16.41
C ARG A 413 5.91 18.82 16.94
N TYR A 414 6.71 19.26 17.92
CA TYR A 414 7.72 18.42 18.56
C TYR A 414 7.09 17.13 19.14
N ASN A 415 6.04 17.29 19.96
CA ASN A 415 5.33 16.17 20.55
C ASN A 415 4.76 15.22 19.47
N SER A 416 4.21 15.77 18.38
CA SER A 416 3.67 14.97 17.26
C SER A 416 4.76 14.15 16.56
N ILE A 417 5.97 14.70 16.40
CA ILE A 417 7.12 13.99 15.83
C ILE A 417 7.54 12.84 16.75
N VAL A 418 7.68 13.10 18.06
CA VAL A 418 8.07 12.08 19.04
C VAL A 418 7.06 10.94 19.11
N ILE A 419 5.77 11.26 19.25
CA ILE A 419 4.70 10.25 19.31
C ILE A 419 4.63 9.47 17.98
N GLY A 420 4.74 10.16 16.85
CA GLY A 420 4.75 9.52 15.52
C GLY A 420 5.92 8.56 15.35
N MET A 421 7.11 8.95 15.81
CA MET A 421 8.31 8.11 15.80
C MET A 421 8.11 6.86 16.69
N HIS A 422 7.65 7.02 17.92
CA HIS A 422 7.39 5.89 18.82
C HIS A 422 6.36 4.93 18.22
N ASN A 423 5.28 5.44 17.67
CA ASN A 423 4.24 4.60 17.07
C ASN A 423 4.76 3.85 15.85
N TYR A 424 5.57 4.49 14.99
CA TYR A 424 6.07 3.88 13.77
C TYR A 424 7.12 2.79 14.05
N TYR A 425 8.06 3.05 14.98
CA TYR A 425 9.20 2.16 15.25
C TYR A 425 8.97 1.22 16.46
N ARG A 426 7.76 1.13 17.00
CA ARG A 426 7.45 0.26 18.15
C ARG A 426 7.70 -1.23 17.91
N VAL A 427 7.76 -1.66 16.62
CA VAL A 427 8.05 -3.05 16.21
C VAL A 427 9.55 -3.32 16.06
N ALA A 428 10.42 -2.33 16.25
CA ALA A 428 11.86 -2.53 16.33
C ALA A 428 12.24 -3.35 17.58
N THR A 429 13.28 -4.20 17.46
CA THR A 429 13.73 -5.11 18.54
C THR A 429 14.90 -4.54 19.35
#